data_7f0b6ff097aef6128aeae82692174cd6
#
_entry.id   7f0b6ff097aef6128aeae82692174cd6
#
_cell.length_a   1.000
_cell.length_b   1.000
_cell.length_c   1.000
_cell.angle_alpha   90.00
_cell.angle_beta   90.00
_cell.angle_gamma   90.00
#
_symmetry.space_group_name_H-M   'P 1'
#
loop_
_entity.id
_entity.type
_entity.pdbx_description
1 polymer ?
#
loop_
_entity_poly.entity_id
_entity_poly.type
_entity_poly.pdbx_seq_one_letter_code
_entity_poly.pdbx_strand_id
1 'polypeptide(L)'
;HLLSRRQRQMCIRDRYMDEVGDDEETTVIKVNLDLDKSPYQDAIKVTDKTKLVLANKHHYLGKEYIPNNLTSIPQKYTIDGDDNTKGTKEAVDAAIKMIEAAKKEGLNLLVNSGYRSYTDQEETYNTYLSLYGESYVERFVVKAGYSEHQTGYAFDFASGNSNIFQNSQEYQWMIKNSYKYGFCYRFLRSKEEITEIRHEAWHFRYVGTKAAKIMDKEELSLEEYYAKYVEK
;
A
#
# COMPACT_ATOMS: atom_id res chain seq x y z
N HIS A 1 -29.19 -17.33 18.53
CA HIS A 1 -28.87 -17.76 17.15
C HIS A 1 -27.79 -16.82 16.62
N LEU A 2 -26.55 -17.25 16.69
CA LEU A 2 -25.47 -16.59 16.00
C LEU A 2 -25.59 -16.93 14.52
N LEU A 3 -25.96 -15.95 13.69
CA LEU A 3 -25.87 -16.07 12.24
C LEU A 3 -24.44 -16.48 11.89
N SER A 4 -24.28 -17.40 10.93
CA SER A 4 -22.95 -17.71 10.40
C SER A 4 -22.32 -16.43 9.84
N ARG A 5 -20.97 -16.33 9.78
CA ARG A 5 -20.25 -15.18 9.21
C ARG A 5 -20.80 -14.86 7.79
N ARG A 6 -21.04 -15.88 6.97
CA ARG A 6 -21.62 -15.75 5.63
C ARG A 6 -23.03 -15.13 5.63
N GLN A 7 -23.93 -15.58 6.52
CA GLN A 7 -25.29 -15.02 6.61
C GLN A 7 -25.28 -13.56 7.06
N ARG A 8 -24.40 -13.21 8.00
CA ARG A 8 -24.23 -11.82 8.45
C ARG A 8 -23.72 -10.94 7.31
N GLN A 9 -22.74 -11.41 6.54
CA GLN A 9 -22.23 -10.69 5.38
C GLN A 9 -23.29 -10.50 4.30
N MET A 10 -24.15 -11.51 4.02
CA MET A 10 -25.27 -11.36 3.09
C MET A 10 -26.26 -10.27 3.52
N CYS A 11 -26.69 -10.27 4.78
CA CYS A 11 -27.61 -9.24 5.29
C CYS A 11 -27.00 -7.82 5.28
N ILE A 12 -25.68 -7.72 5.49
CA ILE A 12 -24.98 -6.44 5.42
C ILE A 12 -24.89 -5.97 3.96
N ARG A 13 -24.56 -6.85 3.04
CA ARG A 13 -24.50 -6.56 1.60
C ARG A 13 -25.82 -6.03 1.07
N ASP A 14 -26.93 -6.77 1.33
CA ASP A 14 -28.26 -6.37 0.85
C ASP A 14 -28.61 -4.96 1.34
N ARG A 15 -28.38 -4.67 2.62
CA ARG A 15 -28.63 -3.33 3.18
C ARG A 15 -27.70 -2.27 2.59
N TYR A 16 -26.40 -2.55 2.43
CA TYR A 16 -25.43 -1.63 1.88
C TYR A 16 -25.70 -1.29 0.42
N MET A 17 -26.11 -2.27 -0.39
CA MET A 17 -26.55 -2.04 -1.78
C MET A 17 -27.74 -1.08 -1.83
N ASP A 18 -28.73 -1.28 -0.98
CA ASP A 18 -29.92 -0.42 -0.92
C ASP A 18 -29.61 1.02 -0.48
N GLU A 19 -28.63 1.18 0.43
CA GLU A 19 -28.24 2.50 0.98
C GLU A 19 -27.28 3.28 0.05
N VAL A 20 -26.33 2.61 -0.61
CA VAL A 20 -25.23 3.25 -1.34
C VAL A 20 -25.43 3.22 -2.86
N GLY A 21 -26.20 2.25 -3.38
CA GLY A 21 -26.51 2.13 -4.81
C GLY A 21 -25.34 1.59 -5.65
N ASP A 22 -24.37 0.94 -5.03
CA ASP A 22 -23.28 0.24 -5.72
C ASP A 22 -23.77 -1.00 -6.45
N ASP A 23 -23.03 -1.45 -7.46
CA ASP A 23 -23.26 -2.75 -8.06
C ASP A 23 -22.88 -3.90 -7.10
N GLU A 24 -23.38 -5.12 -7.40
CA GLU A 24 -23.18 -6.28 -6.53
C GLU A 24 -21.70 -6.61 -6.28
N GLU A 25 -20.84 -6.52 -7.30
CA GLU A 25 -19.41 -6.84 -7.19
C GLU A 25 -18.69 -5.81 -6.30
N THR A 26 -18.93 -4.54 -6.52
CA THR A 26 -18.40 -3.43 -5.70
C THR A 26 -18.85 -3.53 -4.25
N THR A 27 -20.14 -3.82 -4.02
CA THR A 27 -20.70 -4.02 -2.68
C THR A 27 -20.03 -5.19 -1.94
N VAL A 28 -19.85 -6.32 -2.63
CA VAL A 28 -19.19 -7.51 -2.08
C VAL A 28 -17.75 -7.17 -1.66
N ILE A 29 -17.01 -6.44 -2.49
CA ILE A 29 -15.65 -6.02 -2.20
C ILE A 29 -15.64 -5.09 -0.97
N LYS A 30 -16.46 -4.04 -0.96
CA LYS A 30 -16.51 -3.07 0.15
C LYS A 30 -16.86 -3.73 1.49
N VAL A 31 -17.86 -4.58 1.53
CA VAL A 31 -18.27 -5.30 2.75
C VAL A 31 -17.23 -6.32 3.21
N ASN A 32 -16.58 -7.03 2.29
CA ASN A 32 -15.52 -7.96 2.66
C ASN A 32 -14.27 -7.28 3.22
N LEU A 33 -14.05 -6.03 2.86
CA LEU A 33 -12.92 -5.20 3.28
C LEU A 33 -13.24 -4.30 4.47
N ASP A 34 -14.44 -4.44 5.04
CA ASP A 34 -14.95 -3.61 6.14
C ASP A 34 -15.03 -2.10 5.78
N LEU A 35 -15.11 -1.74 4.49
CA LEU A 35 -15.26 -0.36 4.03
C LEU A 35 -16.65 0.23 4.32
N ASP A 36 -17.61 -0.60 4.74
CA ASP A 36 -18.90 -0.23 5.28
C ASP A 36 -18.81 0.30 6.73
N LYS A 37 -17.64 0.16 7.38
CA LYS A 37 -17.38 0.59 8.75
C LYS A 37 -16.68 1.94 8.79
N SER A 38 -16.74 2.60 9.95
CA SER A 38 -16.03 3.86 10.15
C SER A 38 -14.52 3.67 10.14
N PRO A 39 -13.76 4.40 9.29
CA PRO A 39 -12.31 4.35 9.27
C PRO A 39 -11.73 4.66 10.66
N TYR A 40 -10.68 3.96 11.04
CA TYR A 40 -9.95 4.07 12.31
C TYR A 40 -10.71 3.63 13.57
N GLN A 41 -12.04 3.80 13.63
CA GLN A 41 -12.83 3.47 14.83
C GLN A 41 -13.07 1.96 14.95
N ASP A 42 -13.44 1.33 13.84
CA ASP A 42 -13.80 -0.08 13.78
C ASP A 42 -12.70 -0.94 13.15
N ALA A 43 -11.47 -0.40 13.11
CA ALA A 43 -10.35 -1.05 12.45
C ALA A 43 -9.97 -2.39 13.12
N ILE A 44 -9.74 -3.39 12.28
CA ILE A 44 -9.34 -4.74 12.72
C ILE A 44 -7.84 -4.75 12.99
N LYS A 45 -7.43 -5.24 14.17
CA LYS A 45 -6.02 -5.43 14.49
C LYS A 45 -5.45 -6.60 13.69
N VAL A 46 -4.40 -6.33 12.93
CA VAL A 46 -3.70 -7.30 12.11
C VAL A 46 -2.40 -7.72 12.78
N THR A 47 -2.12 -9.02 12.79
CA THR A 47 -0.90 -9.60 13.36
C THR A 47 -0.06 -10.35 12.31
N ASP A 48 -0.60 -10.52 11.10
CA ASP A 48 0.12 -11.13 9.99
C ASP A 48 1.37 -10.30 9.63
N LYS A 49 2.47 -10.98 9.35
CA LYS A 49 3.74 -10.38 8.95
C LYS A 49 4.19 -10.82 7.55
N THR A 50 3.27 -11.38 6.78
CA THR A 50 3.55 -11.76 5.39
C THR A 50 3.49 -10.54 4.47
N LYS A 51 4.02 -10.71 3.27
CA LYS A 51 3.97 -9.66 2.23
C LYS A 51 2.56 -9.30 1.74
N LEU A 52 1.56 -10.11 2.08
CA LEU A 52 0.15 -9.85 1.75
C LEU A 52 -0.62 -9.19 2.89
N VAL A 53 0.05 -8.86 4.01
CA VAL A 53 -0.60 -8.14 5.11
C VAL A 53 -1.26 -6.86 4.61
N LEU A 54 -2.53 -6.68 4.93
CA LEU A 54 -3.26 -5.47 4.62
C LEU A 54 -3.10 -4.47 5.77
N ALA A 55 -2.64 -3.26 5.46
CA ALA A 55 -2.55 -2.15 6.39
C ALA A 55 -3.17 -0.92 5.72
N ASN A 56 -4.29 -0.45 6.23
CA ASN A 56 -5.05 0.69 5.73
C ASN A 56 -5.95 1.24 6.84
N LYS A 57 -6.84 2.18 6.56
CA LYS A 57 -7.70 2.81 7.58
C LYS A 57 -8.62 1.83 8.34
N HIS A 58 -8.84 0.62 7.80
CA HIS A 58 -9.68 -0.43 8.37
C HIS A 58 -8.87 -1.58 8.97
N HIS A 59 -7.55 -1.64 8.71
CA HIS A 59 -6.66 -2.70 9.18
C HIS A 59 -5.45 -2.10 9.91
N TYR A 60 -5.40 -2.31 11.22
CA TYR A 60 -4.48 -1.67 12.14
C TYR A 60 -3.36 -2.61 12.58
N LEU A 61 -2.10 -2.22 12.36
CA LEU A 61 -0.92 -3.01 12.74
C LEU A 61 -0.59 -2.91 14.24
N GLY A 62 -0.78 -1.73 14.83
CA GLY A 62 -0.43 -1.46 16.22
C GLY A 62 1.01 -0.99 16.41
N LYS A 63 1.26 -0.42 17.60
CA LYS A 63 2.56 0.17 17.95
C LYS A 63 3.69 -0.86 17.99
N GLU A 64 3.39 -2.06 18.46
CA GLU A 64 4.37 -3.15 18.65
C GLU A 64 4.64 -3.96 17.37
N TYR A 65 4.02 -3.59 16.26
CA TYR A 65 4.25 -4.28 15.00
C TYR A 65 5.62 -3.90 14.44
N ILE A 66 6.53 -4.85 14.44
CA ILE A 66 7.85 -4.76 13.82
C ILE A 66 7.94 -5.88 12.78
N PRO A 67 8.21 -5.59 11.50
CA PRO A 67 8.37 -6.62 10.49
C PRO A 67 9.62 -7.46 10.73
N ASN A 68 9.61 -8.69 10.24
CA ASN A 68 10.76 -9.58 10.31
C ASN A 68 11.83 -9.17 9.27
N ASN A 69 13.10 -9.46 9.60
CA ASN A 69 14.22 -9.36 8.65
C ASN A 69 14.36 -8.01 7.95
N LEU A 70 14.21 -6.90 8.69
CA LEU A 70 14.54 -5.57 8.18
C LEU A 70 16.01 -5.50 7.79
N THR A 71 16.28 -4.98 6.60
CA THR A 71 17.63 -4.75 6.07
C THR A 71 17.70 -3.40 5.39
N SER A 72 18.88 -2.77 5.40
CA SER A 72 19.11 -1.49 4.73
C SER A 72 19.20 -1.66 3.21
N ILE A 73 18.71 -0.67 2.50
CA ILE A 73 18.96 -0.52 1.07
C ILE A 73 20.34 0.12 0.91
N PRO A 74 21.26 -0.42 0.08
CA PRO A 74 22.56 0.20 -0.15
C PRO A 74 22.41 1.61 -0.71
N GLN A 75 23.19 2.57 -0.17
CA GLN A 75 23.16 4.02 -0.49
C GLN A 75 23.08 4.35 -1.98
N LYS A 76 23.76 3.59 -2.81
CA LYS A 76 23.75 3.79 -4.27
C LYS A 76 22.38 3.60 -4.95
N TYR A 77 21.39 3.08 -4.23
CA TYR A 77 20.02 2.88 -4.68
C TYR A 77 19.00 3.81 -4.01
N THR A 78 19.46 4.66 -3.10
CA THR A 78 18.62 5.63 -2.40
C THR A 78 18.84 7.03 -2.93
N ILE A 79 17.83 7.88 -2.78
CA ILE A 79 17.98 9.30 -3.09
C ILE A 79 18.97 9.91 -2.07
N ASP A 80 19.81 10.84 -2.52
CA ASP A 80 20.80 11.54 -1.67
C ASP A 80 21.76 10.62 -0.89
N GLY A 81 21.82 9.31 -1.22
CA GLY A 81 22.71 8.35 -0.56
C GLY A 81 22.33 8.05 0.89
N ASP A 82 21.04 8.12 1.24
CA ASP A 82 20.54 7.78 2.58
C ASP A 82 20.81 6.30 2.91
N ASP A 83 21.44 6.03 4.05
CA ASP A 83 21.77 4.70 4.55
C ASP A 83 20.76 4.17 5.58
N ASN A 84 19.77 4.97 5.95
CA ASN A 84 18.75 4.62 6.93
C ASN A 84 17.52 4.00 6.31
N THR A 85 17.35 4.09 5.00
CA THR A 85 16.20 3.48 4.28
C THR A 85 16.26 1.98 4.39
N LYS A 86 15.20 1.37 4.96
CA LYS A 86 15.11 -0.07 5.22
C LYS A 86 13.82 -0.65 4.63
N GLY A 87 13.83 -1.97 4.49
CA GLY A 87 12.65 -2.78 4.19
C GLY A 87 12.86 -4.22 4.60
N THR A 88 11.87 -5.08 4.42
CA THR A 88 12.08 -6.52 4.58
C THR A 88 13.07 -7.01 3.53
N LYS A 89 13.90 -7.98 3.89
CA LYS A 89 14.98 -8.46 2.99
C LYS A 89 14.44 -8.87 1.62
N GLU A 90 13.34 -9.59 1.55
CA GLU A 90 12.77 -10.02 0.26
C GLU A 90 12.31 -8.85 -0.61
N ALA A 91 11.73 -7.80 -0.01
CA ALA A 91 11.30 -6.60 -0.73
C ALA A 91 12.50 -5.75 -1.19
N VAL A 92 13.53 -5.63 -0.35
CA VAL A 92 14.79 -4.95 -0.70
C VAL A 92 15.50 -5.66 -1.85
N ASP A 93 15.64 -6.99 -1.78
CA ASP A 93 16.27 -7.77 -2.86
C ASP A 93 15.49 -7.61 -4.19
N ALA A 94 14.16 -7.55 -4.12
CA ALA A 94 13.31 -7.33 -5.29
C ALA A 94 13.43 -5.89 -5.85
N ALA A 95 13.47 -4.88 -4.97
CA ALA A 95 13.67 -3.49 -5.35
C ALA A 95 15.02 -3.28 -6.06
N ILE A 96 16.09 -3.86 -5.51
CA ILE A 96 17.42 -3.80 -6.13
C ILE A 96 17.41 -4.42 -7.52
N LYS A 97 16.79 -5.60 -7.69
CA LYS A 97 16.66 -6.24 -9.02
C LYS A 97 15.89 -5.37 -10.00
N MET A 98 14.84 -4.71 -9.55
CA MET A 98 14.02 -3.81 -10.35
C MET A 98 14.81 -2.56 -10.77
N ILE A 99 15.54 -1.93 -9.84
CA ILE A 99 16.39 -0.76 -10.10
C ILE A 99 17.51 -1.11 -11.09
N GLU A 100 18.19 -2.24 -10.89
CA GLU A 100 19.25 -2.67 -11.82
C GLU A 100 18.72 -3.02 -13.22
N ALA A 101 17.47 -3.46 -13.33
CA ALA A 101 16.83 -3.67 -14.62
C ALA A 101 16.51 -2.33 -15.31
N ALA A 102 15.94 -1.37 -14.59
CA ALA A 102 15.67 -0.02 -15.09
C ALA A 102 16.98 0.67 -15.55
N LYS A 103 18.05 0.50 -14.77
CA LYS A 103 19.38 1.03 -15.10
C LYS A 103 19.95 0.49 -16.41
N LYS A 104 19.71 -0.79 -16.74
CA LYS A 104 20.12 -1.37 -18.03
C LYS A 104 19.41 -0.74 -19.23
N GLU A 105 18.26 -0.13 -18.99
CA GLU A 105 17.50 0.64 -19.98
C GLU A 105 17.84 2.15 -19.94
N GLY A 106 18.88 2.55 -19.21
CA GLY A 106 19.36 3.93 -19.13
C GLY A 106 18.59 4.81 -18.14
N LEU A 107 17.75 4.22 -17.29
CA LEU A 107 16.93 4.93 -16.30
C LEU A 107 17.67 5.03 -14.95
N ASN A 108 17.40 6.10 -14.20
CA ASN A 108 17.96 6.32 -12.86
C ASN A 108 16.87 6.25 -11.80
N LEU A 109 16.35 5.03 -11.59
CA LEU A 109 15.35 4.74 -10.57
C LEU A 109 16.03 4.60 -9.20
N LEU A 110 15.49 5.28 -8.19
CA LEU A 110 16.00 5.29 -6.81
C LEU A 110 14.86 5.09 -5.82
N VAL A 111 15.20 4.64 -4.61
CA VAL A 111 14.27 4.60 -3.48
C VAL A 111 14.40 5.89 -2.68
N ASN A 112 13.27 6.52 -2.38
CA ASN A 112 13.17 7.73 -1.57
C ASN A 112 12.80 7.43 -0.11
N SER A 113 11.88 6.46 0.12
CA SER A 113 11.41 6.08 1.45
C SER A 113 11.11 4.58 1.51
N GLY A 114 11.28 3.99 2.68
CA GLY A 114 11.02 2.58 2.92
C GLY A 114 10.28 2.35 4.23
N TYR A 115 10.76 1.42 5.06
CA TYR A 115 10.21 1.17 6.38
C TYR A 115 10.16 2.44 7.22
N ARG A 116 9.02 2.66 7.85
CA ARG A 116 8.76 3.72 8.80
C ARG A 116 8.12 3.12 10.04
N SER A 117 8.72 3.33 11.21
CA SER A 117 8.17 2.82 12.47
C SER A 117 6.83 3.51 12.83
N TYR A 118 6.14 2.97 13.82
CA TYR A 118 4.94 3.62 14.37
C TYR A 118 5.24 5.07 14.81
N THR A 119 6.34 5.28 15.53
CA THR A 119 6.72 6.61 16.05
C THR A 119 7.05 7.57 14.91
N ASP A 120 7.82 7.12 13.91
CA ASP A 120 8.17 7.96 12.77
C ASP A 120 6.91 8.33 11.94
N GLN A 121 5.95 7.41 11.84
CA GLN A 121 4.66 7.70 11.20
C GLN A 121 3.82 8.70 12.01
N GLU A 122 3.85 8.60 13.35
CA GLU A 122 3.18 9.55 14.23
C GLU A 122 3.73 10.96 14.08
N GLU A 123 5.06 11.09 14.04
CA GLU A 123 5.74 12.37 13.79
C GLU A 123 5.41 12.92 12.39
N THR A 124 5.44 12.05 11.38
CA THR A 124 5.06 12.40 10.01
C THR A 124 3.63 12.93 9.96
N TYR A 125 2.66 12.18 10.52
CA TYR A 125 1.25 12.57 10.54
C TYR A 125 1.06 13.93 11.24
N ASN A 126 1.64 14.12 12.42
CA ASN A 126 1.52 15.35 13.19
C ASN A 126 2.16 16.56 12.47
N THR A 127 3.28 16.34 11.78
CA THR A 127 3.94 17.37 10.96
C THR A 127 3.02 17.81 9.82
N TYR A 128 2.47 16.89 9.06
CA TYR A 128 1.56 17.22 7.96
C TYR A 128 0.23 17.81 8.45
N LEU A 129 -0.28 17.33 9.57
CA LEU A 129 -1.49 17.91 10.22
C LEU A 129 -1.24 19.39 10.60
N SER A 130 -0.07 19.68 11.17
CA SER A 130 0.29 21.06 11.55
C SER A 130 0.47 21.98 10.34
N LEU A 131 1.06 21.47 9.25
CA LEU A 131 1.36 22.26 8.05
C LEU A 131 0.16 22.46 7.13
N TYR A 132 -0.69 21.46 6.99
CA TYR A 132 -1.72 21.40 5.94
C TYR A 132 -3.14 21.18 6.45
N GLY A 133 -3.31 20.86 7.74
CA GLY A 133 -4.61 20.64 8.39
C GLY A 133 -5.24 19.27 8.15
N GLU A 134 -6.38 19.03 8.82
CA GLU A 134 -7.08 17.74 8.86
C GLU A 134 -7.50 17.24 7.47
N SER A 135 -8.09 18.11 6.66
CA SER A 135 -8.56 17.75 5.31
C SER A 135 -7.44 17.22 4.39
N TYR A 136 -6.20 17.62 4.62
CA TYR A 136 -5.05 17.12 3.88
C TYR A 136 -4.65 15.74 4.38
N VAL A 137 -4.40 15.57 5.69
CA VAL A 137 -3.94 14.30 6.24
C VAL A 137 -4.97 13.18 6.04
N GLU A 138 -6.25 13.50 6.12
CA GLU A 138 -7.31 12.52 5.86
C GLU A 138 -7.20 11.85 4.48
N ARG A 139 -6.67 12.56 3.49
CA ARG A 139 -6.61 12.12 2.09
C ARG A 139 -5.25 11.59 1.67
N PHE A 140 -4.17 12.01 2.34
CA PHE A 140 -2.80 11.76 1.88
C PHE A 140 -1.91 11.09 2.93
N VAL A 141 -2.27 11.15 4.22
CA VAL A 141 -1.39 10.64 5.29
C VAL A 141 -2.18 9.84 6.29
N VAL A 142 -1.97 8.54 6.34
CA VAL A 142 -2.64 7.70 7.33
C VAL A 142 -2.02 7.85 8.72
N LYS A 143 -2.83 7.60 9.75
CA LYS A 143 -2.39 7.62 11.16
C LYS A 143 -1.33 6.55 11.43
N ALA A 144 -0.56 6.72 12.51
CA ALA A 144 0.38 5.72 12.99
C ALA A 144 -0.32 4.38 13.27
N GLY A 145 0.30 3.29 12.84
CA GLY A 145 -0.29 1.94 12.92
C GLY A 145 -1.13 1.53 11.71
N TYR A 146 -1.42 2.45 10.79
CA TYR A 146 -2.23 2.19 9.59
C TYR A 146 -1.43 2.31 8.29
N SER A 147 -0.16 2.67 8.37
CA SER A 147 0.71 2.87 7.22
C SER A 147 1.34 1.57 6.73
N GLU A 148 1.32 1.34 5.41
CA GLU A 148 2.01 0.22 4.77
C GLU A 148 3.54 0.28 4.95
N HIS A 149 4.12 1.47 5.14
CA HIS A 149 5.54 1.62 5.43
C HIS A 149 5.96 0.88 6.70
N GLN A 150 5.05 0.76 7.69
CA GLN A 150 5.34 -0.01 8.91
C GLN A 150 5.45 -1.51 8.64
N THR A 151 4.91 -2.02 7.53
CA THR A 151 5.06 -3.42 7.13
C THR A 151 6.46 -3.76 6.64
N GLY A 152 7.24 -2.77 6.22
CA GLY A 152 8.53 -2.95 5.56
C GLY A 152 8.45 -3.50 4.13
N TYR A 153 7.25 -3.56 3.56
CA TYR A 153 7.01 -4.01 2.19
C TYR A 153 6.63 -2.89 1.22
N ALA A 154 6.45 -1.66 1.69
CA ALA A 154 6.17 -0.50 0.86
C ALA A 154 7.42 0.36 0.68
N PHE A 155 7.61 0.87 -0.54
CA PHE A 155 8.65 1.80 -0.89
C PHE A 155 8.09 2.96 -1.72
N ASP A 156 8.60 4.16 -1.44
CA ASP A 156 8.42 5.30 -2.31
C ASP A 156 9.63 5.40 -3.23
N PHE A 157 9.37 5.45 -4.53
CA PHE A 157 10.41 5.56 -5.55
C PHE A 157 10.54 6.99 -6.08
N ALA A 158 11.73 7.31 -6.54
CA ALA A 158 12.07 8.60 -7.12
C ALA A 158 12.88 8.41 -8.41
N SER A 159 12.96 9.48 -9.20
CA SER A 159 13.84 9.56 -10.36
C SER A 159 15.07 10.39 -10.01
N GLY A 160 16.26 9.88 -10.26
CA GLY A 160 17.47 10.68 -10.19
C GLY A 160 17.63 11.69 -11.35
N ASN A 161 16.70 11.66 -12.31
CA ASN A 161 16.71 12.54 -13.50
C ASN A 161 15.59 13.58 -13.47
N SER A 162 14.64 13.50 -12.54
CA SER A 162 13.48 14.40 -12.47
C SER A 162 13.01 14.62 -11.04
N ASN A 163 12.77 15.87 -10.67
CA ASN A 163 12.20 16.23 -9.37
C ASN A 163 10.70 15.87 -9.24
N ILE A 164 10.02 15.57 -10.36
CA ILE A 164 8.61 15.18 -10.38
C ILE A 164 8.54 13.76 -10.92
N PHE A 165 8.50 12.79 -10.01
CA PHE A 165 8.51 11.36 -10.36
C PHE A 165 7.40 10.98 -11.36
N GLN A 166 6.18 11.47 -11.15
CA GLN A 166 5.03 11.20 -12.02
C GLN A 166 5.27 11.56 -13.50
N ASN A 167 6.17 12.50 -13.78
CA ASN A 167 6.48 12.96 -15.13
C ASN A 167 7.75 12.30 -15.71
N SER A 168 8.40 11.42 -14.94
CA SER A 168 9.67 10.80 -15.33
C SER A 168 9.49 9.56 -16.22
N GLN A 169 10.54 9.20 -16.93
CA GLN A 169 10.62 7.94 -17.67
C GLN A 169 10.66 6.74 -16.73
N GLU A 170 11.24 6.90 -15.55
CA GLU A 170 11.29 5.89 -14.49
C GLU A 170 9.88 5.50 -14.03
N TYR A 171 8.99 6.48 -13.82
CA TYR A 171 7.59 6.21 -13.50
C TYR A 171 6.88 5.46 -14.63
N GLN A 172 7.05 5.89 -15.88
CA GLN A 172 6.44 5.24 -17.04
C GLN A 172 6.94 3.80 -17.22
N TRP A 173 8.19 3.55 -16.87
CA TRP A 173 8.76 2.21 -16.87
C TRP A 173 8.20 1.36 -15.72
N MET A 174 8.10 1.93 -14.52
CA MET A 174 7.60 1.23 -13.35
C MET A 174 6.16 0.75 -13.49
N ILE A 175 5.25 1.55 -14.00
CA ILE A 175 3.86 1.13 -14.24
C ILE A 175 3.74 -0.04 -15.23
N LYS A 176 4.72 -0.25 -16.11
CA LYS A 176 4.76 -1.36 -17.09
C LYS A 176 5.55 -2.57 -16.63
N ASN A 177 6.37 -2.44 -15.59
CA ASN A 177 7.35 -3.47 -15.27
C ASN A 177 7.38 -3.90 -13.80
N SER A 178 6.88 -3.09 -12.86
CA SER A 178 7.00 -3.35 -11.41
C SER A 178 6.44 -4.70 -10.98
N TYR A 179 5.34 -5.13 -11.58
CA TYR A 179 4.71 -6.43 -11.30
C TYR A 179 5.63 -7.63 -11.59
N LYS A 180 6.57 -7.50 -12.54
CA LYS A 180 7.56 -8.55 -12.88
C LYS A 180 8.52 -8.81 -11.73
N TYR A 181 8.71 -7.79 -10.87
CA TYR A 181 9.58 -7.82 -9.70
C TYR A 181 8.80 -8.01 -8.39
N GLY A 182 7.48 -8.20 -8.48
CA GLY A 182 6.62 -8.45 -7.33
C GLY A 182 6.06 -7.20 -6.65
N PHE A 183 6.16 -6.04 -7.30
CA PHE A 183 5.56 -4.79 -6.82
C PHE A 183 4.26 -4.51 -7.54
N CYS A 184 3.22 -4.15 -6.79
CA CYS A 184 2.01 -3.55 -7.34
C CYS A 184 2.08 -2.03 -7.21
N TYR A 185 1.51 -1.34 -8.21
CA TYR A 185 1.22 0.08 -8.12
C TYR A 185 0.03 0.27 -7.16
N ARG A 186 0.27 0.95 -6.04
CA ARG A 186 -0.62 0.82 -4.89
C ARG A 186 -1.84 1.75 -4.93
N PHE A 187 -1.64 3.03 -5.17
CA PHE A 187 -2.67 4.04 -5.08
C PHE A 187 -3.00 4.64 -6.46
N LEU A 188 -3.76 3.86 -7.26
CA LEU A 188 -4.24 4.30 -8.57
C LEU A 188 -5.41 5.28 -8.42
N ARG A 189 -5.52 6.23 -9.35
CA ARG A 189 -6.66 7.17 -9.41
C ARG A 189 -8.02 6.47 -9.49
N SER A 190 -8.09 5.39 -10.26
CA SER A 190 -9.31 4.59 -10.42
C SER A 190 -9.70 3.78 -9.17
N LYS A 191 -8.85 3.74 -8.15
CA LYS A 191 -9.05 2.94 -6.93
C LYS A 191 -9.12 3.79 -5.65
N GLU A 192 -9.18 5.12 -5.76
CA GLU A 192 -9.22 6.02 -4.60
C GLU A 192 -10.41 5.75 -3.67
N GLU A 193 -11.54 5.30 -4.18
CA GLU A 193 -12.72 4.93 -3.37
C GLU A 193 -12.53 3.62 -2.61
N ILE A 194 -11.73 2.69 -3.13
CA ILE A 194 -11.42 1.41 -2.48
C ILE A 194 -10.27 1.56 -1.47
N THR A 195 -9.25 2.31 -1.85
CA THR A 195 -8.05 2.48 -1.02
C THR A 195 -8.19 3.61 0.00
N GLU A 196 -9.16 4.51 -0.20
CA GLU A 196 -9.40 5.74 0.58
C GLU A 196 -8.19 6.67 0.67
N ILE A 197 -7.20 6.47 -0.19
CA ILE A 197 -5.99 7.29 -0.32
C ILE A 197 -5.96 7.88 -1.72
N ARG A 198 -5.58 9.15 -1.81
CA ARG A 198 -5.37 9.83 -3.08
C ARG A 198 -4.21 9.18 -3.83
N HIS A 199 -4.27 9.32 -5.16
CA HIS A 199 -3.23 8.85 -6.05
C HIS A 199 -1.83 9.29 -5.64
N GLU A 200 -0.93 8.32 -5.50
CA GLU A 200 0.49 8.50 -5.21
C GLU A 200 1.35 7.81 -6.26
N ALA A 201 1.94 8.58 -7.16
CA ALA A 201 2.74 8.04 -8.27
C ALA A 201 3.99 7.28 -7.80
N TRP A 202 4.49 7.59 -6.61
CA TRP A 202 5.74 7.08 -6.05
C TRP A 202 5.58 5.80 -5.24
N HIS A 203 4.39 5.52 -4.70
CA HIS A 203 4.17 4.45 -3.72
C HIS A 203 3.89 3.10 -4.37
N PHE A 204 4.81 2.16 -4.16
CA PHE A 204 4.70 0.77 -4.64
C PHE A 204 4.82 -0.22 -3.49
N ARG A 205 3.96 -1.24 -3.53
CA ARG A 205 3.91 -2.27 -2.51
C ARG A 205 4.42 -3.61 -3.04
N TYR A 206 5.40 -4.20 -2.32
CA TYR A 206 5.82 -5.56 -2.61
C TYR A 206 4.81 -6.57 -2.07
N VAL A 207 4.31 -7.42 -2.96
CA VAL A 207 3.31 -8.47 -2.69
C VAL A 207 3.78 -9.84 -3.22
N GLY A 208 4.98 -9.89 -3.81
CA GLY A 208 5.52 -11.05 -4.50
C GLY A 208 5.02 -11.19 -5.93
N THR A 209 5.81 -11.83 -6.78
CA THR A 209 5.59 -11.87 -8.24
C THR A 209 4.27 -12.54 -8.65
N LYS A 210 3.79 -13.54 -7.89
CA LYS A 210 2.52 -14.20 -8.20
C LYS A 210 1.34 -13.26 -7.99
N ALA A 211 1.25 -12.61 -6.84
CA ALA A 211 0.17 -11.67 -6.54
C ALA A 211 0.23 -10.45 -7.45
N ALA A 212 1.42 -9.84 -7.60
CA ALA A 212 1.61 -8.66 -8.45
C ALA A 212 1.16 -8.88 -9.90
N LYS A 213 1.47 -10.05 -10.48
CA LYS A 213 1.02 -10.42 -11.84
C LYS A 213 -0.49 -10.57 -11.97
N ILE A 214 -1.17 -11.09 -10.95
CA ILE A 214 -2.62 -11.21 -10.96
C ILE A 214 -3.25 -9.82 -10.83
N MET A 215 -2.73 -8.99 -9.89
CA MET A 215 -3.20 -7.63 -9.68
C MET A 215 -3.04 -6.77 -10.95
N ASP A 216 -1.90 -6.85 -11.62
CA ASP A 216 -1.65 -6.15 -12.88
C ASP A 216 -2.60 -6.61 -14.00
N LYS A 217 -2.75 -7.94 -14.17
CA LYS A 217 -3.60 -8.53 -15.22
C LYS A 217 -5.09 -8.22 -15.02
N GLU A 218 -5.57 -8.22 -13.79
CA GLU A 218 -6.96 -8.04 -13.43
C GLU A 218 -7.28 -6.61 -12.98
N GLU A 219 -6.29 -5.71 -13.03
CA GLU A 219 -6.39 -4.30 -12.61
C GLU A 219 -6.92 -4.13 -11.18
N LEU A 220 -6.45 -5.01 -10.25
CA LEU A 220 -6.88 -5.02 -8.86
C LEU A 220 -6.01 -4.14 -7.97
N SER A 221 -6.64 -3.44 -7.03
CA SER A 221 -5.95 -2.92 -5.83
C SER A 221 -5.55 -4.08 -4.90
N LEU A 222 -4.73 -3.80 -3.88
CA LEU A 222 -4.37 -4.81 -2.89
C LEU A 222 -5.59 -5.25 -2.08
N GLU A 223 -6.52 -4.35 -1.79
CA GLU A 223 -7.79 -4.62 -1.12
C GLU A 223 -8.63 -5.62 -1.92
N GLU A 224 -8.85 -5.34 -3.21
CA GLU A 224 -9.62 -6.22 -4.10
C GLU A 224 -8.96 -7.59 -4.23
N TYR A 225 -7.61 -7.62 -4.37
CA TYR A 225 -6.87 -8.87 -4.39
C TYR A 225 -7.04 -9.65 -3.07
N TYR A 226 -6.97 -8.95 -1.94
CA TYR A 226 -7.12 -9.56 -0.61
C TYR A 226 -8.51 -10.18 -0.44
N ALA A 227 -9.56 -9.43 -0.75
CA ALA A 227 -10.94 -9.92 -0.70
C ALA A 227 -11.19 -11.12 -1.61
N LYS A 228 -10.60 -11.13 -2.81
CA LYS A 228 -10.85 -12.16 -3.83
C LYS A 228 -10.03 -13.43 -3.61
N TYR A 229 -8.78 -13.31 -3.14
CA TYR A 229 -7.82 -14.42 -3.16
C TYR A 229 -7.22 -14.78 -1.80
N VAL A 230 -7.31 -13.94 -0.79
CA VAL A 230 -6.69 -14.16 0.52
C VAL A 230 -7.74 -14.44 1.59
N GLU A 231 -8.77 -13.61 1.68
CA GLU A 231 -9.86 -13.79 2.62
C GLU A 231 -10.84 -14.84 2.08
N LYS A 232 -10.91 -16.00 2.75
CA LYS A 232 -11.85 -17.10 2.41
C LYS A 232 -12.87 -17.32 3.51
#